data_65006162ae64eceb2402df6de78c2abf
#
_entry.id   65006162ae64eceb2402df6de78c2abf
#
_cell.length_a   1.000
_cell.length_b   1.000
_cell.length_c   1.000
_cell.angle_alpha   90.00
_cell.angle_beta   90.00
_cell.angle_gamma   90.00
#
_symmetry.space_group_name_H-M   'P 1'
#
loop_
_entity.id
_entity.type
_entity.pdbx_description
1 polymer ?
#
loop_
_entity_poly.entity_id
_entity_poly.type
_entity_poly.pdbx_seq_one_letter_code
_entity_poly.pdbx_strand_id
1 'polypeptide(L)'
;GATMIMIGSMLAGHEESPGETVEVDGKLFKEYYGSASDFNKGEYKHVEGKRILEPLKGHLLDTLREMEEDVQSSISYAGGKRLMDIRKVNYVILGGDNAGEHLLM
;
A
#
# COMPACT_ATOMS: atom_id res chain seq x y z
N GLY A 1 9.45 3.02 -13.91
CA GLY A 1 8.64 3.33 -15.08
C GLY A 1 7.25 2.72 -15.08
N ALA A 2 6.68 2.45 -13.89
CA ALA A 2 5.32 1.92 -13.83
C ALA A 2 4.29 2.91 -14.37
N THR A 3 3.29 2.39 -15.07
CA THR A 3 2.15 3.18 -15.54
C THR A 3 1.04 3.20 -14.49
N MET A 4 0.87 2.10 -13.81
CA MET A 4 -0.12 1.93 -12.74
C MET A 4 0.49 1.08 -11.64
N ILE A 5 -0.01 1.26 -10.44
CA ILE A 5 0.40 0.45 -9.29
C ILE A 5 -0.81 -0.21 -8.66
N MET A 6 -0.60 -1.37 -8.08
CA MET A 6 -1.63 -2.09 -7.34
C MET A 6 -1.30 -1.96 -5.86
N ILE A 7 -2.27 -1.52 -5.08
CA ILE A 7 -2.12 -1.41 -3.63
C ILE A 7 -3.28 -2.11 -2.94
N GLY A 8 -3.06 -2.57 -1.74
CA GLY A 8 -4.06 -3.30 -0.97
C GLY A 8 -4.12 -2.81 0.46
N SER A 9 -3.31 -3.37 1.35
CA SER A 9 -3.35 -3.05 2.78
C SER A 9 -3.18 -1.57 3.09
N MET A 10 -2.51 -0.82 2.23
CA MET A 10 -2.31 0.61 2.39
C MET A 10 -3.64 1.38 2.51
N LEU A 11 -4.69 0.88 1.86
CA LEU A 11 -6.01 1.50 1.90
C LEU A 11 -7.01 0.72 2.77
N ALA A 12 -6.62 -0.42 3.32
CA ALA A 12 -7.54 -1.31 4.00
C ALA A 12 -8.02 -0.81 5.36
N GLY A 13 -7.27 0.09 6.00
CA GLY A 13 -7.60 0.58 7.34
C GLY A 13 -8.56 1.76 7.38
N HIS A 14 -9.12 2.17 6.26
CA HIS A 14 -9.99 3.34 6.20
C HIS A 14 -11.44 2.99 6.56
N GLU A 15 -12.18 3.99 7.02
CA GLU A 15 -13.58 3.80 7.40
C GLU A 15 -14.43 3.32 6.23
N GLU A 16 -14.11 3.72 5.02
CA GLU A 16 -14.81 3.31 3.81
C GLU A 16 -14.49 1.90 3.35
N SER A 17 -13.45 1.27 3.93
CA SER A 17 -13.12 -0.11 3.62
C SER A 17 -14.23 -1.05 4.08
N PRO A 18 -14.52 -2.13 3.32
CA PRO A 18 -15.65 -3.01 3.64
C PRO A 18 -15.47 -3.89 4.88
N GLY A 19 -14.27 -3.99 5.43
CA GLY A 19 -14.04 -4.80 6.62
C GLY A 19 -14.71 -4.22 7.86
N GLU A 20 -14.98 -5.08 8.83
CA GLU A 20 -15.55 -4.65 10.09
C GLU A 20 -14.51 -3.95 10.96
N THR A 21 -14.97 -2.98 11.75
CA THR A 21 -14.12 -2.32 12.72
C THR A 21 -14.17 -3.12 14.02
N VAL A 22 -13.00 -3.48 14.54
CA VAL A 22 -12.87 -4.21 15.79
C VAL A 22 -11.98 -3.45 16.76
N GLU A 23 -12.20 -3.65 18.05
CA GLU A 23 -11.39 -3.04 19.09
C GLU A 23 -10.51 -4.09 19.76
N VAL A 24 -9.21 -3.81 19.86
CA VAL A 24 -8.26 -4.67 20.55
C VAL A 24 -7.40 -3.79 21.45
N ASP A 25 -7.45 -4.05 22.74
CA ASP A 25 -6.68 -3.31 23.77
C ASP A 25 -6.90 -1.79 23.68
N GLY A 26 -8.15 -1.37 23.45
CA GLY A 26 -8.52 0.04 23.37
C GLY A 26 -8.19 0.71 22.06
N LYS A 27 -7.65 -0.01 21.09
CA LYS A 27 -7.33 0.51 19.77
C LYS A 27 -8.28 -0.05 18.72
N LEU A 28 -8.61 0.75 17.73
CA LEU A 28 -9.51 0.36 16.66
C LEU A 28 -8.72 -0.14 15.44
N PHE A 29 -9.23 -1.22 14.87
CA PHE A 29 -8.65 -1.87 13.69
C PHE A 29 -9.75 -2.20 12.70
N LYS A 30 -9.38 -2.29 11.43
CA LYS A 30 -10.24 -2.83 10.36
C LYS A 30 -9.79 -4.22 10.00
N GLU A 31 -10.73 -5.12 9.80
CA GLU A 31 -10.44 -6.42 9.25
C GLU A 31 -10.14 -6.31 7.76
N TYR A 32 -9.11 -7.01 7.32
CA TYR A 32 -8.69 -7.01 5.95
C TYR A 32 -8.41 -8.45 5.49
N TYR A 33 -8.94 -8.79 4.34
CA TYR A 33 -8.72 -10.10 3.72
C TYR A 33 -8.03 -9.88 2.38
N GLY A 34 -6.82 -10.40 2.22
CA GLY A 34 -6.10 -10.30 0.97
C GLY A 34 -6.80 -11.03 -0.16
N SER A 35 -6.43 -10.71 -1.39
CA SER A 35 -7.05 -11.31 -2.58
C SER A 35 -6.88 -12.83 -2.63
N ALA A 36 -5.85 -13.36 -1.98
CA ALA A 36 -5.58 -14.78 -1.92
C ALA A 36 -6.33 -15.50 -0.80
N SER A 37 -7.14 -14.80 0.01
CA SER A 37 -7.87 -15.41 1.10
C SER A 37 -9.04 -16.25 0.56
N ASP A 38 -9.34 -17.32 1.27
CA ASP A 38 -10.47 -18.16 0.91
C ASP A 38 -11.80 -17.43 1.05
N PHE A 39 -11.85 -16.46 1.97
CA PHE A 39 -13.04 -15.62 2.14
C PHE A 39 -13.34 -14.85 0.85
N ASN A 40 -12.34 -14.20 0.27
CA ASN A 40 -12.52 -13.42 -0.97
C ASN A 40 -12.79 -14.29 -2.20
N LYS A 41 -12.40 -15.56 -2.14
CA LYS A 41 -12.67 -16.53 -3.20
C LYS A 41 -14.00 -17.24 -3.04
N GLY A 42 -14.76 -16.92 -1.98
CA GLY A 42 -16.01 -17.60 -1.68
C GLY A 42 -15.84 -18.92 -0.96
N GLU A 43 -14.67 -19.25 -0.53
CA GLU A 43 -14.36 -20.41 0.27
C GLU A 43 -14.08 -19.98 1.70
N TYR A 44 -14.63 -20.69 2.67
CA TYR A 44 -14.55 -20.26 4.07
C TYR A 44 -13.64 -21.10 4.96
N LYS A 45 -13.07 -22.14 4.42
CA LYS A 45 -12.33 -23.14 5.21
C LYS A 45 -11.09 -22.61 5.88
N HIS A 46 -10.44 -21.60 5.28
CA HIS A 46 -9.15 -21.10 5.73
C HIS A 46 -9.14 -19.59 5.96
N VAL A 47 -10.30 -19.02 6.20
CA VAL A 47 -10.47 -17.58 6.42
C VAL A 47 -9.56 -17.07 7.53
N GLU A 48 -9.44 -17.81 8.62
CA GLU A 48 -8.67 -17.37 9.78
C GLU A 48 -7.21 -17.09 9.47
N GLY A 49 -6.59 -17.91 8.62
CA GLY A 49 -5.20 -17.74 8.27
C GLY A 49 -4.93 -16.56 7.36
N LYS A 50 -5.98 -15.94 6.82
CA LYS A 50 -5.87 -14.86 5.85
C LYS A 50 -6.35 -13.52 6.38
N ARG A 51 -6.93 -13.50 7.55
CA ARG A 51 -7.44 -12.27 8.16
C ARG A 51 -6.29 -11.46 8.74
N ILE A 52 -6.31 -10.19 8.44
CA ILE A 52 -5.32 -9.24 8.95
C ILE A 52 -6.07 -8.08 9.61
N LEU A 53 -5.54 -7.55 10.69
CA LEU A 53 -6.08 -6.36 11.33
C LEU A 53 -5.19 -5.17 10.97
N GLU A 54 -5.78 -4.19 10.30
CA GLU A 54 -5.09 -2.95 9.95
C GLU A 54 -5.54 -1.85 10.89
N PRO A 55 -4.62 -1.04 11.44
CA PRO A 55 -5.01 0.08 12.29
C PRO A 55 -5.99 1.00 11.56
N LEU A 56 -7.02 1.47 12.26
CA LEU A 56 -7.97 2.39 11.68
C LEU A 56 -7.28 3.71 11.33
N LYS A 57 -7.42 4.15 10.09
CA LYS A 57 -6.69 5.30 9.54
C LYS A 57 -7.56 6.52 9.26
N GLY A 58 -8.83 6.46 9.61
CA GLY A 58 -9.77 7.54 9.32
C GLY A 58 -10.35 7.45 7.91
N HIS A 59 -10.57 8.58 7.28
CA HIS A 59 -11.24 8.63 5.98
C HIS A 59 -10.28 8.48 4.81
N LEU A 60 -10.74 7.77 3.78
CA LEU A 60 -9.96 7.50 2.59
C LEU A 60 -9.49 8.78 1.89
N LEU A 61 -10.34 9.80 1.81
CA LEU A 61 -10.00 11.03 1.12
C LEU A 61 -8.76 11.71 1.70
N ASP A 62 -8.61 11.68 3.01
CA ASP A 62 -7.46 12.29 3.67
C ASP A 62 -6.17 11.58 3.27
N THR A 63 -6.19 10.27 3.20
CA THR A 63 -5.04 9.48 2.76
C THR A 63 -4.71 9.74 1.30
N LEU A 64 -5.73 9.84 0.44
CA LEU A 64 -5.50 10.12 -0.97
C LEU A 64 -4.89 11.50 -1.19
N ARG A 65 -5.30 12.49 -0.41
CA ARG A 65 -4.69 13.83 -0.45
C ARG A 65 -3.23 13.79 -0.03
N GLU A 66 -2.94 13.05 1.03
CA GLU A 66 -1.59 12.89 1.53
C GLU A 66 -0.70 12.21 0.48
N MET A 67 -1.20 11.17 -0.18
CA MET A 67 -0.49 10.51 -1.26
C MET A 67 -0.21 11.45 -2.43
N GLU A 68 -1.18 12.28 -2.79
CA GLU A 68 -1.00 13.27 -3.84
C GLU A 68 0.09 14.26 -3.48
N GLU A 69 0.09 14.76 -2.26
CA GLU A 69 1.11 15.68 -1.78
C GLU A 69 2.50 15.03 -1.79
N ASP A 70 2.58 13.77 -1.39
CA ASP A 70 3.83 13.03 -1.41
C ASP A 70 4.40 12.87 -2.82
N VAL A 71 3.52 12.57 -3.79
CA VAL A 71 3.93 12.49 -5.19
C VAL A 71 4.39 13.85 -5.71
N GLN A 72 3.67 14.91 -5.37
CA GLN A 72 4.07 16.27 -5.75
C GLN A 72 5.43 16.65 -5.17
N SER A 73 5.68 16.31 -3.92
CA SER A 73 6.98 16.51 -3.29
C SER A 73 8.08 15.74 -4.02
N SER A 74 7.80 14.50 -4.39
CA SER A 74 8.75 13.66 -5.13
C SER A 74 9.13 14.28 -6.47
N ILE A 75 8.17 14.85 -7.17
CA ILE A 75 8.41 15.55 -8.43
C ILE A 75 9.34 16.75 -8.21
N SER A 76 9.10 17.50 -7.14
CA SER A 76 9.93 18.67 -6.79
C SER A 76 11.35 18.24 -6.45
N TYR A 77 11.52 17.20 -5.65
CA TYR A 77 12.84 16.66 -5.32
C TYR A 77 13.58 16.15 -6.54
N ALA A 78 12.87 15.66 -7.53
CA ALA A 78 13.46 15.22 -8.80
C ALA A 78 13.84 16.41 -9.71
N GLY A 79 13.51 17.63 -9.32
CA GLY A 79 13.78 18.82 -10.12
C GLY A 79 12.81 19.00 -11.28
N GLY A 80 11.69 18.31 -11.25
CA GLY A 80 10.70 18.34 -12.33
C GLY A 80 9.46 19.14 -12.00
N LYS A 81 8.54 19.14 -12.94
CA LYS A 81 7.24 19.81 -12.82
C LYS A 81 6.06 18.90 -13.12
N ARG A 82 6.33 17.72 -13.66
CA ARG A 82 5.31 16.75 -14.07
C ARG A 82 5.66 15.38 -13.54
N LEU A 83 4.65 14.54 -13.43
CA LEU A 83 4.84 13.16 -12.97
C LEU A 83 5.91 12.42 -13.77
N MET A 84 5.91 12.61 -15.09
CA MET A 84 6.87 11.94 -15.98
C MET A 84 8.33 12.31 -15.68
N ASP A 85 8.56 13.44 -15.04
CA ASP A 85 9.92 13.91 -14.77
C ASP A 85 10.63 13.02 -13.73
N ILE A 86 9.88 12.28 -12.93
CA ILE A 86 10.45 11.32 -11.99
C ILE A 86 11.26 10.24 -12.72
N ARG A 87 10.87 9.88 -13.94
CA ARG A 87 11.54 8.88 -14.75
C ARG A 87 12.91 9.32 -15.27
N LYS A 88 13.17 10.61 -15.24
CA LYS A 88 14.39 11.22 -15.80
C LYS A 88 15.49 11.39 -14.77
N VAL A 89 15.24 10.98 -13.55
CA VAL A 89 16.19 11.13 -12.46
C VAL A 89 17.31 10.11 -12.59
N ASN A 90 18.54 10.55 -12.39
CA ASN A 90 19.68 9.65 -12.27
C ASN A 90 19.62 8.95 -10.90
N TYR A 91 19.93 7.69 -10.89
CA TYR A 91 19.88 6.92 -9.64
C TYR A 91 21.01 5.89 -9.62
N VAL A 92 21.33 5.43 -8.41
CA VAL A 92 22.26 4.32 -8.23
C VAL A 92 21.52 3.19 -7.52
N ILE A 93 21.89 1.99 -7.88
CA ILE A 93 21.32 0.80 -7.25
C ILE A 93 22.27 0.39 -6.13
N LEU A 94 21.74 0.35 -4.90
CA LEU A 94 22.49 -0.11 -3.75
C LEU A 94 22.14 -1.57 -3.53
N GLY A 95 23.16 -2.42 -3.45
CA GLY A 95 22.95 -3.84 -3.24
C GLY A 95 23.94 -4.41 -2.26
N GLY A 96 23.48 -5.34 -1.45
CA GLY A 96 24.33 -6.24 -0.71
C GLY A 96 24.56 -7.49 -1.55
N ASP A 97 25.22 -8.47 -0.96
CA ASP A 97 25.59 -9.70 -1.66
C ASP A 97 24.39 -10.40 -2.30
N ASN A 98 23.24 -10.42 -1.63
CA ASN A 98 22.06 -11.08 -2.14
C ASN A 98 21.19 -10.16 -3.01
N ALA A 99 21.24 -8.87 -2.77
CA ALA A 99 20.42 -7.92 -3.51
C ALA A 99 20.87 -7.80 -4.97
N GLY A 100 22.17 -7.91 -5.21
CA GLY A 100 22.71 -7.85 -6.57
C GLY A 100 22.18 -8.96 -7.46
N GLU A 101 22.00 -10.14 -6.94
CA GLU A 101 21.47 -11.27 -7.69
C GLU A 101 20.01 -11.04 -8.09
N HIS A 102 19.21 -10.48 -7.21
CA HIS A 102 17.83 -10.19 -7.50
C HIS A 102 17.65 -9.05 -8.50
N LEU A 103 18.53 -8.08 -8.48
CA LEU A 103 18.46 -6.94 -9.36
C LEU A 103 18.83 -7.25 -10.81
N LEU A 104 19.56 -8.32 -11.02
CA LEU A 104 19.95 -8.76 -12.36
C LEU A 104 18.85 -9.56 -13.07
N MET A 105 17.83 -9.89 -12.36
CA MET A 105 16.69 -10.59 -12.91
C MET A 105 15.61 -9.63 -13.36
#